data_0985ac4d102cb2e50797fce6066659a8
#
_entry.id   0985ac4d102cb2e50797fce6066659a8
#
_cell.length_a   1.000
_cell.length_b   1.000
_cell.length_c   1.000
_cell.angle_alpha   90.00
_cell.angle_beta   90.00
_cell.angle_gamma   90.00
#
_symmetry.space_group_name_H-M   'P 1'
#
loop_
_entity.id
_entity.type
_entity.pdbx_description
1 polymer ?
#
loop_
_entity_poly.entity_id
_entity_poly.type
_entity_poly.pdbx_seq_one_letter_code
_entity_poly.pdbx_strand_id
1 'polypeptide(L)'
;DLIHFGLYSQVGGEWKGTKDTEKYAEWIQANVGIPREEYAETAKTFNPAQFDADLIARTAKEAGMKYLVITSKHHEGFCLWDSEYTDFDVANTPFKGRDILGELNEACKKHGIKFGLYYSILDWHHPAQEFNKSHKHSTMQGFHAVLKDSGESKKNYTTYQKNQILELIKKYDPAILWFDGDWLNWWTNNDGIELYNAIRSASPHVIVNNRVGKRETFEADYVTQEQGHFKEAFPKHWEACYTLNQSWGFKKGDNQWKDAATVYQKLKDVNEKGGNLLLNVGPMGDGRFPQQSIDGLRGIGAWMRVNGSAIYGTQATPFADRKSTRPELQARPHISYAVFCL
;
A
#
# COMPACT_ATOMS: atom_id res chain seq x y z
N ASP A 1 2.90 3.44 8.04
CA ASP A 1 1.70 2.58 7.99
C ASP A 1 1.26 2.38 6.56
N LEU A 2 0.76 1.20 6.23
CA LEU A 2 0.10 0.92 4.95
C LEU A 2 -1.36 0.56 5.26
N ILE A 3 -2.28 1.17 4.54
CA ILE A 3 -3.72 0.94 4.76
C ILE A 3 -4.32 0.37 3.48
N HIS A 4 -4.76 -0.89 3.53
CA HIS A 4 -5.55 -1.51 2.47
C HIS A 4 -7.04 -1.33 2.76
N PHE A 5 -7.65 -0.37 2.08
CA PHE A 5 -9.06 -0.02 2.26
C PHE A 5 -9.77 0.11 0.91
N GLY A 6 -10.92 -0.53 0.79
CA GLY A 6 -11.74 -0.56 -0.43
C GLY A 6 -13.04 -1.33 -0.23
N LEU A 7 -13.70 -1.68 -1.33
CA LEU A 7 -14.93 -2.49 -1.27
C LEU A 7 -14.68 -3.87 -0.64
N TYR A 8 -13.51 -4.45 -0.85
CA TYR A 8 -13.10 -5.71 -0.22
C TYR A 8 -13.11 -5.64 1.32
N SER A 9 -12.96 -4.47 1.91
CA SER A 9 -13.08 -4.28 3.37
C SER A 9 -14.49 -4.56 3.87
N GLN A 10 -15.49 -4.17 3.11
CA GLN A 10 -16.91 -4.45 3.38
C GLN A 10 -17.23 -5.93 3.16
N VAL A 11 -16.68 -6.54 2.12
CA VAL A 11 -16.86 -7.95 1.81
C VAL A 11 -16.20 -8.84 2.87
N GLY A 12 -15.00 -8.49 3.30
CA GLY A 12 -14.32 -9.12 4.44
C GLY A 12 -13.96 -10.60 4.23
N GLY A 13 -13.67 -11.01 2.99
CA GLY A 13 -13.28 -12.38 2.66
C GLY A 13 -14.46 -13.37 2.57
N GLU A 14 -15.71 -12.90 2.51
CA GLU A 14 -16.90 -13.70 2.32
C GLU A 14 -17.79 -13.13 1.20
N TRP A 15 -18.20 -13.98 0.27
CA TRP A 15 -19.07 -13.59 -0.83
C TRP A 15 -20.32 -14.45 -0.86
N LYS A 16 -21.49 -13.84 -0.58
CA LYS A 16 -22.79 -14.52 -0.60
C LYS A 16 -22.79 -15.86 0.16
N GLY A 17 -22.23 -15.85 1.38
CA GLY A 17 -22.13 -17.03 2.23
C GLY A 17 -20.97 -17.99 1.91
N THR A 18 -20.21 -17.73 0.86
CA THR A 18 -19.01 -18.48 0.53
C THR A 18 -17.78 -17.79 1.12
N LYS A 19 -17.04 -18.51 1.97
CA LYS A 19 -15.78 -18.03 2.51
C LYS A 19 -14.67 -18.18 1.47
N ASP A 20 -13.90 -17.10 1.28
CA ASP A 20 -12.66 -17.17 0.53
C ASP A 20 -11.61 -17.91 1.36
N THR A 21 -11.14 -19.05 0.85
CA THR A 21 -10.10 -19.87 1.50
C THR A 21 -8.69 -19.38 1.19
N GLU A 22 -8.54 -18.48 0.22
CA GLU A 22 -7.26 -17.89 -0.12
C GLU A 22 -6.80 -16.88 0.94
N LYS A 23 -5.52 -16.61 0.98
CA LYS A 23 -4.90 -15.81 2.03
C LYS A 23 -5.36 -14.34 2.04
N TYR A 24 -5.50 -13.73 0.86
CA TYR A 24 -5.65 -12.28 0.70
C TYR A 24 -7.09 -11.89 0.36
N ALA A 25 -7.80 -11.27 1.31
CA ALA A 25 -9.19 -10.89 1.15
C ALA A 25 -9.42 -9.79 0.10
N GLU A 26 -8.44 -8.93 -0.14
CA GLU A 26 -8.48 -7.91 -1.18
C GLU A 26 -8.47 -8.49 -2.61
N TRP A 27 -8.15 -9.78 -2.74
CA TRP A 27 -8.20 -10.54 -3.98
C TRP A 27 -9.51 -11.30 -4.20
N ILE A 28 -10.51 -11.12 -3.34
CA ILE A 28 -11.75 -11.93 -3.34
C ILE A 28 -12.45 -11.95 -4.70
N GLN A 29 -12.46 -10.85 -5.44
CA GLN A 29 -13.06 -10.80 -6.76
C GLN A 29 -12.43 -11.83 -7.71
N ALA A 30 -11.10 -11.92 -7.68
CA ALA A 30 -10.35 -12.89 -8.46
C ALA A 30 -10.45 -14.32 -7.89
N ASN A 31 -10.26 -14.47 -6.57
CA ASN A 31 -10.26 -15.77 -5.90
C ASN A 31 -11.58 -16.52 -6.08
N VAL A 32 -12.69 -15.83 -5.95
CA VAL A 32 -14.04 -16.41 -6.10
C VAL A 32 -14.52 -16.37 -7.56
N GLY A 33 -13.93 -15.50 -8.38
CA GLY A 33 -14.31 -15.34 -9.78
C GLY A 33 -15.60 -14.53 -9.96
N ILE A 34 -15.74 -13.46 -9.19
CA ILE A 34 -16.93 -12.59 -9.19
C ILE A 34 -16.90 -11.74 -10.47
N PRO A 35 -17.99 -11.76 -11.30
CA PRO A 35 -18.09 -10.89 -12.44
C PRO A 35 -17.94 -9.41 -12.09
N ARG A 36 -17.36 -8.63 -12.99
CA ARG A 36 -17.12 -7.19 -12.81
C ARG A 36 -18.37 -6.43 -12.38
N GLU A 37 -19.45 -6.63 -13.09
CA GLU A 37 -20.73 -5.94 -12.87
C GLU A 37 -21.35 -6.34 -11.51
N GLU A 38 -21.21 -7.60 -11.15
CA GLU A 38 -21.73 -8.11 -9.87
C GLU A 38 -20.91 -7.58 -8.69
N TYR A 39 -19.58 -7.55 -8.83
CA TYR A 39 -18.71 -6.98 -7.79
C TYR A 39 -18.94 -5.47 -7.62
N ALA A 40 -19.17 -4.75 -8.72
CA ALA A 40 -19.43 -3.31 -8.69
C ALA A 40 -20.69 -2.93 -7.90
N GLU A 41 -21.66 -3.85 -7.77
CA GLU A 41 -22.85 -3.63 -6.95
C GLU A 41 -22.52 -3.37 -5.47
N THR A 42 -21.36 -3.84 -4.99
CA THR A 42 -20.92 -3.60 -3.61
C THR A 42 -20.71 -2.11 -3.29
N ALA A 43 -20.43 -1.29 -4.30
CA ALA A 43 -20.32 0.16 -4.14
C ALA A 43 -21.64 0.81 -3.69
N LYS A 44 -22.79 0.22 -4.04
CA LYS A 44 -24.11 0.76 -3.66
C LYS A 44 -24.39 0.73 -2.17
N THR A 45 -23.63 -0.06 -1.41
CA THR A 45 -23.75 -0.18 0.05
C THR A 45 -22.49 0.28 0.77
N PHE A 46 -21.49 0.79 0.07
CA PHE A 46 -20.26 1.26 0.69
C PHE A 46 -20.51 2.54 1.49
N ASN A 47 -20.44 2.41 2.80
CA ASN A 47 -20.68 3.51 3.73
C ASN A 47 -19.83 3.35 5.00
N PRO A 48 -18.54 3.67 4.98
CA PRO A 48 -17.66 3.57 6.14
C PRO A 48 -17.90 4.72 7.14
N ALA A 49 -19.10 4.77 7.70
CA ALA A 49 -19.58 5.86 8.56
C ALA A 49 -18.73 6.09 9.82
N GLN A 50 -17.96 5.08 10.24
CA GLN A 50 -17.06 5.15 11.39
C GLN A 50 -15.61 5.50 11.03
N PHE A 51 -15.35 5.86 9.76
CA PHE A 51 -14.04 6.32 9.34
C PHE A 51 -13.67 7.61 10.08
N ASP A 52 -12.54 7.58 10.78
CA ASP A 52 -12.00 8.69 11.57
C ASP A 52 -10.52 8.91 11.21
N ALA A 53 -10.29 9.87 10.32
CA ALA A 53 -8.96 10.18 9.82
C ALA A 53 -8.00 10.67 10.92
N ASP A 54 -8.51 11.46 11.87
CA ASP A 54 -7.70 11.97 12.98
C ASP A 54 -7.24 10.84 13.90
N LEU A 55 -8.15 9.91 14.22
CA LEU A 55 -7.82 8.73 15.02
C LEU A 55 -6.77 7.86 14.32
N ILE A 56 -6.89 7.64 13.02
CA ILE A 56 -5.93 6.85 12.23
C ILE A 56 -4.55 7.50 12.25
N ALA A 57 -4.45 8.78 11.91
CA ALA A 57 -3.17 9.49 11.87
C ALA A 57 -2.53 9.60 13.26
N ARG A 58 -3.33 9.84 14.29
CA ARG A 58 -2.87 9.86 15.69
C ARG A 58 -2.36 8.49 16.13
N THR A 59 -3.08 7.42 15.83
CA THR A 59 -2.65 6.05 16.15
C THR A 59 -1.31 5.71 15.47
N ALA A 60 -1.15 6.07 14.21
CA ALA A 60 0.11 5.91 13.48
C ALA A 60 1.24 6.73 14.13
N LYS A 61 0.97 7.96 14.52
CA LYS A 61 1.95 8.82 15.22
C LYS A 61 2.37 8.24 16.56
N GLU A 62 1.42 7.77 17.34
CA GLU A 62 1.66 7.14 18.65
C GLU A 62 2.43 5.83 18.52
N ALA A 63 2.26 5.10 17.42
CA ALA A 63 3.05 3.92 17.06
C ALA A 63 4.49 4.25 16.63
N GLY A 64 4.84 5.53 16.51
CA GLY A 64 6.17 5.97 16.09
C GLY A 64 6.39 6.03 14.59
N MET A 65 5.32 5.93 13.80
CA MET A 65 5.39 5.98 12.34
C MET A 65 5.69 7.39 11.83
N LYS A 66 6.40 7.48 10.71
CA LYS A 66 6.79 8.75 10.07
C LYS A 66 6.00 9.03 8.80
N TYR A 67 5.47 8.00 8.17
CA TYR A 67 4.66 8.11 6.97
C TYR A 67 3.55 7.06 6.94
N LEU A 68 2.52 7.35 6.16
CA LEU A 68 1.35 6.52 5.97
C LEU A 68 1.00 6.48 4.48
N VAL A 69 0.72 5.30 3.97
CA VAL A 69 0.28 5.08 2.59
C VAL A 69 -1.10 4.42 2.62
N ILE A 70 -2.06 4.97 1.90
CA ILE A 70 -3.39 4.37 1.76
C ILE A 70 -3.66 3.98 0.31
N THR A 71 -4.35 2.85 0.09
CA THR A 71 -4.82 2.46 -1.23
C THR A 71 -5.82 3.50 -1.76
N SER A 72 -5.40 4.33 -2.72
CA SER A 72 -6.32 5.20 -3.44
C SER A 72 -7.18 4.38 -4.42
N LYS A 73 -6.56 3.47 -5.16
CA LYS A 73 -7.21 2.46 -6.01
C LYS A 73 -6.43 1.15 -5.93
N HIS A 74 -7.06 0.09 -5.46
CA HIS A 74 -6.52 -1.27 -5.48
C HIS A 74 -6.91 -2.01 -6.78
N HIS A 75 -6.59 -3.28 -6.91
CA HIS A 75 -6.86 -4.10 -8.10
C HIS A 75 -8.34 -4.15 -8.49
N GLU A 76 -9.25 -3.98 -7.54
CA GLU A 76 -10.69 -3.93 -7.79
C GLU A 76 -11.14 -2.75 -8.65
N GLY A 77 -10.29 -1.72 -8.81
CA GLY A 77 -10.56 -0.53 -9.61
C GLY A 77 -11.40 0.54 -8.93
N PHE A 78 -11.89 0.30 -7.71
CA PHE A 78 -12.67 1.27 -6.94
C PHE A 78 -11.77 2.40 -6.40
N CYS A 79 -12.18 3.65 -6.64
CA CYS A 79 -11.42 4.83 -6.26
C CYS A 79 -11.94 5.41 -4.93
N LEU A 80 -11.04 5.61 -3.96
CA LEU A 80 -11.37 6.23 -2.67
C LEU A 80 -11.40 7.77 -2.72
N TRP A 81 -11.46 8.34 -3.90
CA TRP A 81 -11.62 9.80 -4.15
C TRP A 81 -12.63 10.01 -5.28
N ASP A 82 -13.18 11.21 -5.37
CA ASP A 82 -14.04 11.66 -6.47
C ASP A 82 -13.17 11.88 -7.72
N SER A 83 -13.16 10.89 -8.62
CA SER A 83 -12.36 10.90 -9.84
C SER A 83 -13.15 11.44 -11.03
N GLU A 84 -12.55 12.36 -11.78
CA GLU A 84 -13.13 12.85 -13.03
C GLU A 84 -13.14 11.81 -14.17
N TYR A 85 -12.49 10.65 -13.98
CA TYR A 85 -12.24 9.67 -15.03
C TYR A 85 -13.04 8.37 -14.90
N THR A 86 -13.80 8.22 -13.82
CA THR A 86 -14.66 7.05 -13.59
C THR A 86 -15.77 7.39 -12.60
N ASP A 87 -16.91 6.71 -12.74
CA ASP A 87 -18.00 6.74 -11.76
C ASP A 87 -17.88 5.63 -10.71
N PHE A 88 -16.87 4.76 -10.83
CA PHE A 88 -16.61 3.70 -9.86
C PHE A 88 -15.74 4.21 -8.72
N ASP A 89 -16.32 5.07 -7.91
CA ASP A 89 -15.63 5.81 -6.87
C ASP A 89 -16.53 6.09 -5.64
N VAL A 90 -15.91 6.63 -4.61
CA VAL A 90 -16.58 6.94 -3.34
C VAL A 90 -17.66 8.01 -3.47
N ALA A 91 -17.58 8.92 -4.45
CA ALA A 91 -18.58 9.96 -4.66
C ALA A 91 -19.91 9.39 -5.18
N ASN A 92 -19.89 8.21 -5.78
CA ASN A 92 -21.05 7.48 -6.27
C ASN A 92 -21.55 6.38 -5.29
N THR A 93 -21.26 6.52 -4.02
CA THR A 93 -21.67 5.62 -2.94
C THR A 93 -22.53 6.36 -1.89
N PRO A 94 -23.15 5.65 -0.94
CA PRO A 94 -23.79 6.29 0.21
C PRO A 94 -22.87 7.18 1.06
N PHE A 95 -21.55 6.97 0.97
CA PHE A 95 -20.51 7.77 1.65
C PHE A 95 -20.16 9.07 0.90
N LYS A 96 -20.88 9.42 -0.13
CA LYS A 96 -20.69 10.66 -0.90
C LYS A 96 -20.69 11.89 -0.01
N GLY A 97 -19.93 12.90 -0.42
CA GLY A 97 -19.79 14.16 0.33
C GLY A 97 -18.65 14.15 1.36
N ARG A 98 -17.98 13.02 1.55
CA ARG A 98 -16.73 12.95 2.32
C ARG A 98 -15.58 12.51 1.44
N ASP A 99 -14.41 13.11 1.66
CA ASP A 99 -13.17 12.82 0.95
C ASP A 99 -12.22 12.04 1.87
N ILE A 100 -12.22 10.72 1.76
CA ILE A 100 -11.38 9.84 2.59
C ILE A 100 -9.90 10.24 2.49
N LEU A 101 -9.41 10.44 1.27
CA LEU A 101 -8.00 10.76 1.04
C LEU A 101 -7.66 12.16 1.54
N GLY A 102 -8.52 13.14 1.29
CA GLY A 102 -8.34 14.52 1.76
C GLY A 102 -8.37 14.62 3.28
N GLU A 103 -9.35 13.98 3.93
CA GLU A 103 -9.44 13.96 5.39
C GLU A 103 -8.19 13.32 6.02
N LEU A 104 -7.71 12.21 5.45
CA LEU A 104 -6.53 11.54 5.96
C LEU A 104 -5.24 12.34 5.71
N ASN A 105 -5.13 13.00 4.55
CA ASN A 105 -4.02 13.90 4.25
C ASN A 105 -3.92 15.04 5.26
N GLU A 106 -5.04 15.73 5.56
CA GLU A 106 -5.07 16.80 6.54
C GLU A 106 -4.76 16.30 7.97
N ALA A 107 -5.27 15.12 8.34
CA ALA A 107 -4.94 14.51 9.61
C ALA A 107 -3.45 14.16 9.72
N CYS A 108 -2.84 13.63 8.65
CA CYS A 108 -1.41 13.37 8.59
C CYS A 108 -0.59 14.64 8.78
N LYS A 109 -0.96 15.74 8.10
CA LYS A 109 -0.31 17.05 8.30
C LYS A 109 -0.40 17.52 9.75
N LYS A 110 -1.58 17.44 10.35
CA LYS A 110 -1.81 17.82 11.76
C LYS A 110 -0.91 17.04 12.71
N HIS A 111 -0.70 15.75 12.48
CA HIS A 111 0.11 14.87 13.34
C HIS A 111 1.58 14.75 12.91
N GLY A 112 2.02 15.49 11.88
CA GLY A 112 3.41 15.48 11.40
C GLY A 112 3.81 14.13 10.76
N ILE A 113 2.86 13.49 10.06
CA ILE A 113 3.06 12.25 9.29
C ILE A 113 3.02 12.60 7.81
N LYS A 114 3.93 12.04 7.03
CA LYS A 114 3.91 12.18 5.58
C LYS A 114 2.83 11.27 4.99
N PHE A 115 2.07 11.82 4.05
CA PHE A 115 0.95 11.15 3.41
C PHE A 115 1.35 10.59 2.05
N GLY A 116 1.04 9.33 1.80
CA GLY A 116 1.29 8.65 0.55
C GLY A 116 0.06 7.93 0.00
N LEU A 117 0.08 7.68 -1.29
CA LEU A 117 -1.00 7.01 -2.02
C LEU A 117 -0.48 5.77 -2.73
N TYR A 118 -1.16 4.65 -2.51
CA TYR A 118 -0.99 3.43 -3.28
C TYR A 118 -1.91 3.49 -4.51
N TYR A 119 -1.41 3.05 -5.65
CA TYR A 119 -2.18 2.94 -6.88
C TYR A 119 -1.85 1.65 -7.63
N SER A 120 -2.87 0.87 -7.98
CA SER A 120 -2.72 -0.35 -8.75
C SER A 120 -2.74 -0.11 -10.25
N ILE A 121 -1.74 -0.62 -10.96
CA ILE A 121 -1.70 -0.72 -12.41
C ILE A 121 -2.71 -1.76 -12.90
N LEU A 122 -2.81 -2.89 -12.18
CA LEU A 122 -3.84 -3.90 -12.37
C LEU A 122 -5.21 -3.31 -12.01
N ASP A 123 -6.19 -3.49 -12.89
CA ASP A 123 -7.54 -2.97 -12.71
C ASP A 123 -8.58 -3.95 -13.25
N TRP A 124 -9.31 -4.60 -12.36
CA TRP A 124 -10.35 -5.57 -12.74
C TRP A 124 -11.65 -4.92 -13.16
N HIS A 125 -11.79 -3.61 -12.98
CA HIS A 125 -13.00 -2.87 -13.34
C HIS A 125 -12.90 -2.17 -14.69
N HIS A 126 -11.73 -1.62 -15.03
CA HIS A 126 -11.56 -0.84 -16.25
C HIS A 126 -11.80 -1.69 -17.51
N PRO A 127 -12.63 -1.23 -18.47
CA PRO A 127 -13.04 -2.05 -19.62
C PRO A 127 -11.90 -2.43 -20.58
N ALA A 128 -10.77 -1.74 -20.53
CA ALA A 128 -9.60 -2.08 -21.33
C ALA A 128 -8.84 -3.31 -20.80
N GLN A 129 -9.03 -3.66 -19.51
CA GLN A 129 -8.42 -4.85 -18.89
C GLN A 129 -9.49 -5.94 -18.74
N GLU A 130 -9.27 -7.10 -19.32
CA GLU A 130 -10.19 -8.23 -19.20
C GLU A 130 -9.77 -9.12 -18.03
N PHE A 131 -10.74 -9.41 -17.17
CA PHE A 131 -10.57 -10.34 -16.06
C PHE A 131 -10.58 -11.79 -16.59
N ASN A 132 -9.45 -12.49 -16.45
CA ASN A 132 -9.33 -13.86 -16.92
C ASN A 132 -9.87 -14.86 -15.90
N LYS A 133 -11.09 -15.35 -16.10
CA LYS A 133 -11.77 -16.33 -15.24
C LYS A 133 -11.15 -17.74 -15.25
N SER A 134 -10.29 -18.05 -16.22
CA SER A 134 -9.74 -19.40 -16.37
C SER A 134 -8.66 -19.78 -15.35
N HIS A 135 -8.23 -18.84 -14.52
CA HIS A 135 -7.14 -19.02 -13.57
C HIS A 135 -7.60 -18.93 -12.12
N LYS A 136 -8.66 -19.66 -11.77
CA LYS A 136 -9.29 -19.62 -10.43
C LYS A 136 -8.37 -19.97 -9.24
N HIS A 137 -7.25 -20.58 -9.45
CA HIS A 137 -6.39 -21.10 -8.37
C HIS A 137 -4.90 -20.99 -8.66
N SER A 138 -4.50 -20.16 -9.59
CA SER A 138 -3.08 -19.98 -9.82
C SER A 138 -2.52 -18.97 -8.82
N THR A 139 -1.29 -19.19 -8.43
CA THR A 139 -0.45 -18.22 -7.76
C THR A 139 -0.61 -16.83 -8.38
N MET A 140 -0.21 -15.76 -7.70
CA MET A 140 -0.31 -14.37 -8.17
C MET A 140 0.02 -14.15 -9.66
N GLN A 141 0.76 -15.07 -10.28
CA GLN A 141 1.07 -15.05 -11.71
C GLN A 141 -0.11 -15.39 -12.64
N GLY A 142 -1.19 -15.95 -12.12
CA GLY A 142 -2.34 -16.37 -12.93
C GLY A 142 -3.50 -15.39 -12.98
N PHE A 143 -3.49 -14.33 -12.18
CA PHE A 143 -4.51 -13.29 -12.19
C PHE A 143 -4.06 -12.10 -13.06
N HIS A 144 -3.65 -12.39 -14.27
CA HIS A 144 -3.35 -11.35 -15.23
C HIS A 144 -4.66 -10.81 -15.79
N ALA A 145 -4.94 -9.55 -15.53
CA ALA A 145 -5.82 -8.83 -16.43
C ALA A 145 -5.09 -8.69 -17.76
N VAL A 146 -5.63 -9.32 -18.78
CA VAL A 146 -5.12 -9.17 -20.14
C VAL A 146 -5.74 -7.96 -20.80
N LEU A 147 -5.02 -7.31 -21.68
CA LEU A 147 -5.62 -6.26 -22.51
C LEU A 147 -6.59 -6.88 -23.50
N LYS A 148 -7.72 -6.22 -23.69
CA LYS A 148 -8.73 -6.62 -24.68
C LYS A 148 -8.17 -6.64 -26.11
N ASP A 149 -7.27 -5.70 -26.40
CA ASP A 149 -6.44 -5.67 -27.60
C ASP A 149 -5.07 -5.03 -27.30
N SER A 150 -4.10 -5.23 -28.16
CA SER A 150 -2.71 -4.83 -27.90
C SER A 150 -2.39 -3.34 -28.17
N GLY A 151 -3.30 -2.59 -28.73
CA GLY A 151 -3.06 -1.22 -29.17
C GLY A 151 -3.96 -0.21 -28.47
N GLU A 152 -5.22 -0.18 -28.83
CA GLU A 152 -6.18 0.80 -28.35
C GLU A 152 -6.47 0.63 -26.84
N SER A 153 -6.67 -0.59 -26.38
CA SER A 153 -6.93 -0.86 -24.95
C SER A 153 -5.76 -0.45 -24.08
N LYS A 154 -4.54 -0.73 -24.51
CA LYS A 154 -3.35 -0.27 -23.78
C LYS A 154 -3.28 1.25 -23.69
N LYS A 155 -3.48 1.93 -24.81
CA LYS A 155 -3.49 3.40 -24.86
C LYS A 155 -4.58 3.99 -23.97
N ASN A 156 -5.79 3.44 -24.05
CA ASN A 156 -6.93 3.90 -23.26
C ASN A 156 -6.63 3.74 -21.75
N TYR A 157 -6.13 2.59 -21.34
CA TYR A 157 -5.83 2.37 -19.93
C TYR A 157 -4.66 3.22 -19.44
N THR A 158 -3.56 3.30 -20.17
CA THR A 158 -2.38 4.10 -19.74
C THR A 158 -2.71 5.60 -19.69
N THR A 159 -3.57 6.09 -20.57
CA THR A 159 -4.10 7.46 -20.53
C THR A 159 -4.97 7.69 -19.29
N TYR A 160 -5.91 6.79 -19.04
CA TYR A 160 -6.76 6.81 -17.85
C TYR A 160 -5.91 6.82 -16.55
N GLN A 161 -4.98 5.90 -16.45
CA GLN A 161 -4.06 5.79 -15.30
C GLN A 161 -3.25 7.07 -15.07
N LYS A 162 -2.63 7.59 -16.12
CA LYS A 162 -1.84 8.83 -16.03
C LYS A 162 -2.71 10.01 -15.57
N ASN A 163 -3.90 10.14 -16.14
CA ASN A 163 -4.83 11.20 -15.77
C ASN A 163 -5.24 11.11 -14.30
N GLN A 164 -5.56 9.91 -13.81
CA GLN A 164 -5.87 9.70 -12.39
C GLN A 164 -4.68 10.01 -11.48
N ILE A 165 -3.47 9.61 -11.85
CA ILE A 165 -2.26 9.91 -11.05
C ILE A 165 -2.01 11.42 -10.99
N LEU A 166 -2.12 12.14 -12.10
CA LEU A 166 -1.98 13.59 -12.12
C LEU A 166 -3.10 14.29 -11.33
N GLU A 167 -4.31 13.78 -11.37
CA GLU A 167 -5.43 14.23 -10.55
C GLU A 167 -5.13 14.06 -9.05
N LEU A 168 -4.63 12.90 -8.63
CA LEU A 168 -4.25 12.63 -7.24
C LEU A 168 -3.12 13.57 -6.76
N ILE A 169 -2.12 13.80 -7.60
CA ILE A 169 -1.03 14.74 -7.30
C ILE A 169 -1.60 16.16 -7.11
N LYS A 170 -2.45 16.60 -8.01
CA LYS A 170 -3.06 17.94 -7.96
C LYS A 170 -3.94 18.13 -6.73
N LYS A 171 -4.76 17.13 -6.39
CA LYS A 171 -5.71 17.20 -5.28
C LYS A 171 -5.05 17.10 -3.91
N TYR A 172 -4.04 16.25 -3.76
CA TYR A 172 -3.55 15.84 -2.44
C TYR A 172 -2.07 16.11 -2.21
N ASP A 173 -1.30 16.40 -3.23
CA ASP A 173 0.16 16.60 -3.15
C ASP A 173 0.86 15.57 -2.24
N PRO A 174 0.75 14.27 -2.56
CA PRO A 174 1.28 13.22 -1.72
C PRO A 174 2.81 13.25 -1.68
N ALA A 175 3.39 12.87 -0.55
CA ALA A 175 4.83 12.70 -0.42
C ALA A 175 5.34 11.41 -1.10
N ILE A 176 4.47 10.41 -1.22
CA ILE A 176 4.81 9.09 -1.74
C ILE A 176 3.73 8.63 -2.71
N LEU A 177 4.15 8.07 -3.85
CA LEU A 177 3.32 7.26 -4.74
C LEU A 177 3.84 5.83 -4.76
N TRP A 178 3.00 4.93 -4.28
CA TRP A 178 3.29 3.51 -4.14
C TRP A 178 2.52 2.71 -5.18
N PHE A 179 3.20 2.28 -6.24
CA PHE A 179 2.62 1.49 -7.32
C PHE A 179 2.61 0.00 -7.01
N ASP A 180 1.69 -0.71 -7.63
CA ASP A 180 1.59 -2.17 -7.63
C ASP A 180 0.93 -2.67 -8.92
N GLY A 181 0.98 -3.98 -9.18
CA GLY A 181 0.45 -4.54 -10.42
C GLY A 181 1.45 -4.56 -11.58
N ASP A 182 2.71 -4.33 -11.29
CA ASP A 182 3.82 -4.28 -12.25
C ASP A 182 4.12 -5.62 -12.92
N TRP A 183 3.62 -6.75 -12.40
CA TRP A 183 3.79 -8.10 -12.96
C TRP A 183 2.97 -8.36 -14.24
N LEU A 184 2.06 -7.47 -14.61
CA LEU A 184 1.24 -7.62 -15.81
C LEU A 184 2.11 -7.76 -17.07
N ASN A 185 1.83 -8.75 -17.92
CA ASN A 185 2.65 -9.04 -19.09
C ASN A 185 2.74 -7.88 -20.10
N TRP A 186 1.70 -7.07 -20.18
CA TRP A 186 1.64 -5.93 -21.08
C TRP A 186 2.24 -4.64 -20.51
N TRP A 187 2.50 -4.58 -19.21
CA TRP A 187 3.19 -3.46 -18.57
C TRP A 187 4.70 -3.61 -18.71
N THR A 188 5.38 -2.59 -19.19
CA THR A 188 6.82 -2.62 -19.49
C THR A 188 7.58 -1.53 -18.73
N ASN A 189 8.90 -1.60 -18.72
CA ASN A 189 9.72 -0.53 -18.18
C ASN A 189 9.56 0.79 -18.96
N ASN A 190 9.28 0.75 -20.27
CA ASN A 190 8.98 1.96 -21.02
C ASN A 190 7.70 2.64 -20.55
N ASP A 191 6.65 1.86 -20.27
CA ASP A 191 5.43 2.39 -19.66
C ASP A 191 5.71 3.04 -18.30
N GLY A 192 6.56 2.39 -17.50
CA GLY A 192 7.04 2.91 -16.21
C GLY A 192 7.82 4.20 -16.34
N ILE A 193 8.72 4.31 -17.32
CA ILE A 193 9.48 5.53 -17.61
C ILE A 193 8.57 6.69 -17.99
N GLU A 194 7.61 6.45 -18.87
CA GLU A 194 6.65 7.49 -19.30
C GLU A 194 5.83 8.00 -18.12
N LEU A 195 5.30 7.10 -17.30
CA LEU A 195 4.54 7.47 -16.12
C LEU A 195 5.42 8.18 -15.08
N TYR A 196 6.60 7.66 -14.79
CA TYR A 196 7.55 8.27 -13.85
C TYR A 196 7.94 9.69 -14.26
N ASN A 197 8.20 9.92 -15.55
CA ASN A 197 8.53 11.24 -16.07
C ASN A 197 7.36 12.22 -15.96
N ALA A 198 6.13 11.76 -16.24
CA ALA A 198 4.93 12.58 -16.06
C ALA A 198 4.72 12.96 -14.58
N ILE A 199 4.92 12.01 -13.67
CA ILE A 199 4.87 12.25 -12.22
C ILE A 199 5.92 13.27 -11.82
N ARG A 200 7.17 13.08 -12.23
CA ARG A 200 8.28 13.97 -11.87
C ARG A 200 8.08 15.38 -12.37
N SER A 201 7.48 15.55 -13.54
CA SER A 201 7.14 16.87 -14.09
C SER A 201 6.01 17.56 -13.29
N ALA A 202 5.05 16.80 -12.78
CA ALA A 202 3.92 17.33 -11.99
C ALA A 202 4.30 17.56 -10.52
N SER A 203 5.19 16.72 -9.96
CA SER A 203 5.64 16.78 -8.57
C SER A 203 7.11 16.39 -8.47
N PRO A 204 8.02 17.36 -8.44
CA PRO A 204 9.48 17.08 -8.36
C PRO A 204 9.90 16.37 -7.07
N HIS A 205 9.09 16.48 -6.01
CA HIS A 205 9.45 16.01 -4.67
C HIS A 205 8.81 14.66 -4.28
N VAL A 206 7.79 14.19 -5.01
CA VAL A 206 7.14 12.93 -4.68
C VAL A 206 8.11 11.75 -4.87
N ILE A 207 8.05 10.80 -3.94
CA ILE A 207 8.86 9.59 -3.97
C ILE A 207 8.05 8.48 -4.61
N VAL A 208 8.67 7.73 -5.51
CA VAL A 208 8.02 6.67 -6.30
C VAL A 208 8.77 5.36 -6.10
N ASN A 209 8.06 4.27 -5.81
CA ASN A 209 8.64 2.95 -5.68
C ASN A 209 8.97 2.30 -7.04
N ASN A 210 9.78 1.24 -7.01
CA ASN A 210 10.23 0.53 -8.21
C ASN A 210 9.11 -0.22 -8.96
N ARG A 211 7.93 -0.38 -8.33
CA ARG A 211 6.77 -1.03 -8.96
C ARG A 211 6.05 -0.13 -9.98
N VAL A 212 6.51 1.09 -10.19
CA VAL A 212 6.07 1.92 -11.33
C VAL A 212 6.53 1.35 -12.66
N GLY A 213 7.62 0.59 -12.68
CA GLY A 213 8.05 -0.27 -13.79
C GLY A 213 8.05 -1.74 -13.36
N LYS A 214 8.91 -2.55 -13.93
CA LYS A 214 9.14 -3.94 -13.49
C LYS A 214 10.03 -3.95 -12.25
N ARG A 215 9.50 -4.35 -11.10
CA ARG A 215 10.21 -4.27 -9.79
C ARG A 215 11.60 -4.89 -9.77
N GLU A 216 11.83 -5.88 -10.60
CA GLU A 216 13.13 -6.58 -10.66
C GLU A 216 14.20 -5.78 -11.39
N THR A 217 13.82 -4.89 -12.29
CA THR A 217 14.75 -4.23 -13.22
C THR A 217 14.59 -2.72 -13.31
N PHE A 218 13.50 -2.15 -12.78
CA PHE A 218 13.24 -0.71 -12.86
C PHE A 218 13.95 0.04 -11.73
N GLU A 219 14.75 1.04 -12.10
CA GLU A 219 15.33 1.95 -11.14
C GLU A 219 14.40 3.15 -10.90
N ALA A 220 13.88 3.24 -9.67
CA ALA A 220 13.07 4.33 -9.17
C ALA A 220 13.71 4.94 -7.93
N ASP A 221 12.95 5.68 -7.14
CA ASP A 221 13.51 6.36 -5.96
C ASP A 221 13.85 5.37 -4.85
N TYR A 222 13.13 4.23 -4.77
CA TYR A 222 13.42 3.16 -3.81
C TYR A 222 12.88 1.80 -4.26
N VAL A 223 13.40 0.75 -3.64
CA VAL A 223 13.07 -0.65 -3.93
C VAL A 223 12.16 -1.22 -2.83
N THR A 224 11.23 -2.09 -3.21
CA THR A 224 10.31 -2.73 -2.27
C THR A 224 10.58 -4.23 -2.12
N GLN A 225 10.41 -4.72 -0.89
CA GLN A 225 10.37 -6.16 -0.55
C GLN A 225 9.03 -6.46 0.12
N GLU A 226 8.34 -7.51 -0.32
CA GLU A 226 7.03 -7.87 0.20
C GLU A 226 7.10 -9.14 1.05
N GLN A 227 6.56 -9.05 2.29
CA GLN A 227 6.58 -10.15 3.27
C GLN A 227 7.97 -10.76 3.49
N GLY A 228 9.01 -9.98 3.19
CA GLY A 228 10.41 -10.36 3.27
C GLY A 228 11.32 -9.14 3.41
N HIS A 229 12.60 -9.37 3.59
CA HIS A 229 13.63 -8.33 3.65
C HIS A 229 14.96 -8.87 3.11
N PHE A 230 15.87 -7.98 2.74
CA PHE A 230 17.21 -8.37 2.32
C PHE A 230 17.97 -9.05 3.46
N LYS A 231 18.74 -10.07 3.14
CA LYS A 231 19.57 -10.80 4.12
C LYS A 231 20.80 -10.00 4.54
N GLU A 232 21.29 -9.15 3.64
CA GLU A 232 22.47 -8.31 3.82
C GLU A 232 22.11 -6.84 3.64
N ALA A 233 22.99 -5.93 4.03
CA ALA A 233 22.85 -4.51 3.80
C ALA A 233 22.70 -4.23 2.30
N PHE A 234 21.65 -3.48 1.93
CA PHE A 234 21.36 -3.14 0.55
C PHE A 234 21.81 -1.70 0.26
N PRO A 235 22.53 -1.46 -0.85
CA PRO A 235 23.18 -0.17 -1.09
C PRO A 235 22.26 0.97 -1.54
N LYS A 236 21.00 0.66 -1.87
CA LYS A 236 19.99 1.64 -2.29
C LYS A 236 18.92 1.78 -1.22
N HIS A 237 18.13 2.85 -1.31
CA HIS A 237 16.94 3.00 -0.46
C HIS A 237 15.95 1.89 -0.74
N TRP A 238 15.39 1.32 0.33
CA TRP A 238 14.44 0.23 0.21
C TRP A 238 13.45 0.18 1.38
N GLU A 239 12.37 -0.50 1.15
CA GLU A 239 11.27 -0.66 2.09
C GLU A 239 10.80 -2.11 2.09
N ALA A 240 10.53 -2.65 3.28
CA ALA A 240 9.85 -3.93 3.43
C ALA A 240 8.42 -3.70 3.89
N CYS A 241 7.43 -4.25 3.19
CA CYS A 241 6.05 -4.22 3.61
C CYS A 241 5.60 -5.56 4.20
N TYR A 242 4.94 -5.49 5.37
CA TYR A 242 4.44 -6.65 6.10
C TYR A 242 3.01 -6.43 6.57
N THR A 243 2.24 -7.52 6.61
CA THR A 243 0.92 -7.55 7.26
C THR A 243 1.05 -7.74 8.77
N LEU A 244 0.09 -7.20 9.54
CA LEU A 244 -0.05 -7.53 10.98
C LEU A 244 -0.65 -8.91 11.20
N ASN A 245 -1.55 -9.32 10.33
CA ASN A 245 -2.15 -10.64 10.26
C ASN A 245 -1.73 -11.35 8.95
N GLN A 246 -2.57 -12.18 8.35
CA GLN A 246 -2.23 -12.87 7.10
C GLN A 246 -2.62 -12.08 5.84
N SER A 247 -3.74 -11.35 5.88
CA SER A 247 -4.30 -10.62 4.75
C SER A 247 -3.90 -9.14 4.76
N TRP A 248 -3.81 -8.52 3.58
CA TRP A 248 -3.64 -7.07 3.45
C TRP A 248 -4.94 -6.34 3.72
N GLY A 249 -6.01 -6.69 3.00
CA GLY A 249 -7.36 -6.22 3.27
C GLY A 249 -7.97 -6.94 4.48
N PHE A 250 -8.97 -6.29 5.09
CA PHE A 250 -9.70 -6.90 6.21
C PHE A 250 -10.30 -8.24 5.82
N LYS A 251 -10.09 -9.26 6.64
CA LYS A 251 -10.64 -10.60 6.47
C LYS A 251 -11.27 -11.08 7.76
N LYS A 252 -12.58 -11.37 7.71
CA LYS A 252 -13.29 -12.00 8.81
C LYS A 252 -12.67 -13.36 9.12
N GLY A 253 -12.46 -13.65 10.39
CA GLY A 253 -11.89 -14.93 10.80
C GLY A 253 -10.38 -15.08 10.63
N ASP A 254 -9.66 -14.08 10.10
CA ASP A 254 -8.20 -14.04 10.17
C ASP A 254 -7.77 -13.63 11.59
N ASN A 255 -7.42 -14.63 12.39
CA ASN A 255 -7.01 -14.46 13.79
C ASN A 255 -5.50 -14.71 13.98
N GLN A 256 -4.73 -14.80 12.92
CA GLN A 256 -3.30 -15.05 12.99
C GLN A 256 -2.52 -13.74 13.04
N TRP A 257 -2.60 -13.09 14.17
CA TRP A 257 -1.93 -11.81 14.43
C TRP A 257 -0.49 -12.02 14.86
N LYS A 258 0.41 -11.22 14.29
CA LYS A 258 1.80 -11.13 14.75
C LYS A 258 1.81 -10.42 16.10
N ASP A 259 2.49 -11.01 17.07
CA ASP A 259 2.71 -10.35 18.35
C ASP A 259 3.73 -9.19 18.21
N ALA A 260 3.80 -8.36 19.23
CA ALA A 260 4.70 -7.23 19.27
C ALA A 260 6.17 -7.66 19.08
N ALA A 261 6.59 -8.77 19.68
CA ALA A 261 7.96 -9.29 19.58
C ALA A 261 8.32 -9.63 18.13
N THR A 262 7.41 -10.27 17.41
CA THR A 262 7.57 -10.59 15.97
C THR A 262 7.72 -9.31 15.14
N VAL A 263 6.92 -8.29 15.40
CA VAL A 263 6.99 -7.01 14.67
C VAL A 263 8.30 -6.28 14.98
N TYR A 264 8.73 -6.23 16.24
CA TYR A 264 10.02 -5.62 16.62
C TYR A 264 11.19 -6.32 15.94
N GLN A 265 11.14 -7.64 15.87
CA GLN A 265 12.21 -8.40 15.21
C GLN A 265 12.29 -8.02 13.74
N LYS A 266 11.15 -7.93 13.04
CA LYS A 266 11.10 -7.47 11.64
C LYS A 266 11.63 -6.04 11.49
N LEU A 267 11.21 -5.13 12.36
CA LEU A 267 11.69 -3.75 12.33
C LEU A 267 13.21 -3.67 12.50
N LYS A 268 13.77 -4.43 13.45
CA LYS A 268 15.21 -4.51 13.65
C LYS A 268 15.94 -5.10 12.45
N ASP A 269 15.45 -6.21 11.92
CA ASP A 269 16.05 -6.89 10.76
C ASP A 269 16.10 -5.98 9.54
N VAL A 270 15.01 -5.26 9.27
CA VAL A 270 14.90 -4.29 8.18
C VAL A 270 15.83 -3.10 8.42
N ASN A 271 15.80 -2.53 9.62
CA ASN A 271 16.61 -1.37 10.00
C ASN A 271 18.12 -1.67 9.93
N GLU A 272 18.55 -2.83 10.42
CA GLU A 272 19.95 -3.27 10.35
C GLU A 272 20.47 -3.40 8.92
N LYS A 273 19.59 -3.61 7.95
CA LYS A 273 19.92 -3.71 6.52
C LYS A 273 19.72 -2.37 5.76
N GLY A 274 19.42 -1.30 6.48
CA GLY A 274 19.25 0.05 5.91
C GLY A 274 17.89 0.30 5.28
N GLY A 275 16.89 -0.52 5.58
CA GLY A 275 15.52 -0.40 5.05
C GLY A 275 14.56 0.30 5.99
N ASN A 276 13.39 0.61 5.45
CA ASN A 276 12.22 1.10 6.18
C ASN A 276 11.15 0.02 6.27
N LEU A 277 10.46 -0.06 7.40
CA LEU A 277 9.34 -0.97 7.59
C LEU A 277 8.02 -0.25 7.29
N LEU A 278 7.24 -0.80 6.37
CA LEU A 278 5.87 -0.42 6.08
C LEU A 278 4.93 -1.51 6.60
N LEU A 279 4.23 -1.23 7.69
CA LEU A 279 3.36 -2.20 8.37
C LEU A 279 1.90 -1.96 8.00
N ASN A 280 1.21 -2.99 7.55
CA ASN A 280 -0.15 -2.88 7.01
C ASN A 280 -1.26 -3.06 8.05
N VAL A 281 -2.30 -2.27 7.91
CA VAL A 281 -3.61 -2.43 8.55
C VAL A 281 -4.70 -2.52 7.49
N GLY A 282 -5.62 -3.47 7.64
CA GLY A 282 -6.83 -3.57 6.82
C GLY A 282 -8.05 -3.10 7.62
N PRO A 283 -8.57 -1.88 7.39
CA PRO A 283 -9.78 -1.40 8.04
C PRO A 283 -11.00 -2.28 7.72
N MET A 284 -11.91 -2.38 8.67
CA MET A 284 -13.22 -3.00 8.48
C MET A 284 -14.09 -2.15 7.53
N GLY A 285 -15.17 -2.75 7.02
CA GLY A 285 -16.07 -2.07 6.08
C GLY A 285 -16.73 -0.80 6.62
N ASP A 286 -16.84 -0.66 7.94
CA ASP A 286 -17.35 0.55 8.59
C ASP A 286 -16.29 1.68 8.74
N GLY A 287 -15.04 1.42 8.34
CA GLY A 287 -13.93 2.38 8.38
C GLY A 287 -13.04 2.29 9.61
N ARG A 288 -13.40 1.51 10.63
CA ARG A 288 -12.59 1.34 11.84
C ARG A 288 -11.46 0.34 11.62
N PHE A 289 -10.36 0.55 12.32
CA PHE A 289 -9.33 -0.48 12.46
C PHE A 289 -9.84 -1.63 13.35
N PRO A 290 -9.52 -2.88 13.02
CA PRO A 290 -9.71 -3.99 13.96
C PRO A 290 -9.02 -3.71 15.29
N GLN A 291 -9.65 -4.10 16.41
CA GLN A 291 -9.09 -3.85 17.75
C GLN A 291 -7.69 -4.45 17.91
N GLN A 292 -7.46 -5.62 17.33
CA GLN A 292 -6.15 -6.29 17.35
C GLN A 292 -5.07 -5.45 16.65
N SER A 293 -5.42 -4.75 15.57
CA SER A 293 -4.50 -3.81 14.90
C SER A 293 -4.15 -2.64 15.81
N ILE A 294 -5.14 -2.06 16.48
CA ILE A 294 -4.94 -0.95 17.43
C ILE A 294 -4.04 -1.39 18.58
N ASP A 295 -4.30 -2.55 19.16
CA ASP A 295 -3.52 -3.08 20.27
C ASP A 295 -2.07 -3.36 19.84
N GLY A 296 -1.88 -3.95 18.66
CA GLY A 296 -0.56 -4.15 18.06
C GLY A 296 0.21 -2.85 17.84
N LEU A 297 -0.44 -1.84 17.28
CA LEU A 297 0.16 -0.52 17.04
C LEU A 297 0.52 0.18 18.36
N ARG A 298 -0.32 0.09 19.38
CA ARG A 298 -0.02 0.62 20.72
C ARG A 298 1.18 -0.05 21.34
N GLY A 299 1.30 -1.38 21.21
CA GLY A 299 2.47 -2.14 21.67
C GLY A 299 3.75 -1.68 20.99
N ILE A 300 3.71 -1.49 19.67
CA ILE A 300 4.83 -0.95 18.89
C ILE A 300 5.20 0.45 19.39
N GLY A 301 4.23 1.32 19.61
CA GLY A 301 4.44 2.68 20.11
C GLY A 301 5.10 2.68 21.50
N ALA A 302 4.70 1.79 22.39
CA ALA A 302 5.33 1.64 23.70
C ALA A 302 6.82 1.28 23.59
N TRP A 303 7.15 0.34 22.72
CA TRP A 303 8.53 -0.04 22.42
C TRP A 303 9.33 1.10 21.78
N MET A 304 8.75 1.79 20.78
CA MET A 304 9.40 2.89 20.07
C MET A 304 9.70 4.10 20.95
N ARG A 305 8.88 4.39 21.96
CA ARG A 305 9.17 5.46 22.94
C ARG A 305 10.46 5.23 23.68
N VAL A 306 10.83 4.00 23.94
CA VAL A 306 12.04 3.62 24.65
C VAL A 306 13.22 3.43 23.70
N ASN A 307 12.99 2.82 22.54
CA ASN A 307 14.04 2.33 21.63
C ASN A 307 14.15 3.11 20.32
N GLY A 308 13.32 4.14 20.11
CA GLY A 308 13.25 4.86 18.83
C GLY A 308 14.58 5.46 18.39
N SER A 309 15.42 5.90 19.31
CA SER A 309 16.76 6.43 19.00
C SER A 309 17.69 5.40 18.33
N ALA A 310 17.42 4.11 18.51
CA ALA A 310 18.16 3.03 17.84
C ALA A 310 17.60 2.68 16.46
N ILE A 311 16.47 3.30 16.06
CA ILE A 311 15.78 3.06 14.78
C ILE A 311 15.85 4.28 13.89
N TYR A 312 15.45 5.46 14.40
CA TYR A 312 15.37 6.68 13.60
C TYR A 312 16.77 7.21 13.23
N GLY A 313 16.95 7.58 11.96
CA GLY A 313 18.20 8.21 11.48
C GLY A 313 19.40 7.28 11.49
N THR A 314 19.20 5.97 11.55
CA THR A 314 20.26 4.97 11.52
C THR A 314 20.61 4.56 10.09
N GLN A 315 21.78 3.93 9.92
CA GLN A 315 22.24 3.37 8.66
C GLN A 315 22.37 1.85 8.78
N ALA A 316 22.53 1.18 7.64
CA ALA A 316 22.80 -0.25 7.62
C ALA A 316 24.03 -0.59 8.47
N THR A 317 23.95 -1.70 9.20
CA THR A 317 25.10 -2.18 9.95
C THR A 317 26.25 -2.61 9.02
N PRO A 318 27.49 -2.26 9.32
CA PRO A 318 28.64 -2.74 8.56
C PRO A 318 28.98 -4.22 8.86
N PHE A 319 28.30 -4.84 9.83
CA PHE A 319 28.58 -6.21 10.23
C PHE A 319 27.69 -7.21 9.51
N ALA A 320 28.30 -8.26 8.99
CA ALA A 320 27.57 -9.31 8.26
C ALA A 320 26.78 -10.25 9.21
N ASP A 321 27.15 -10.34 10.47
CA ASP A 321 26.47 -11.16 11.46
C ASP A 321 26.29 -10.43 12.82
N ARG A 322 25.27 -10.86 13.56
CA ARG A 322 24.93 -10.29 14.87
C ARG A 322 25.86 -10.68 16.02
N LYS A 323 26.87 -11.51 15.77
CA LYS A 323 27.77 -12.01 16.81
C LYS A 323 28.87 -11.04 17.16
N SER A 324 29.02 -9.95 16.40
CA SER A 324 29.98 -8.90 16.74
C SER A 324 29.45 -8.07 17.91
N THR A 325 29.96 -8.38 19.10
CA THR A 325 29.62 -7.69 20.36
C THR A 325 30.57 -6.54 20.70
N ARG A 326 31.29 -5.97 19.74
CA ARG A 326 32.16 -4.84 20.03
C ARG A 326 31.39 -3.53 20.09
N PRO A 327 31.37 -2.81 21.22
CA PRO A 327 30.63 -1.56 21.39
C PRO A 327 31.29 -0.33 20.76
N GLU A 328 32.31 -0.48 19.92
CA GLU A 328 33.19 0.60 19.51
C GLU A 328 32.85 1.34 18.24
N LEU A 329 31.76 1.02 17.55
CA LEU A 329 31.27 1.82 16.45
C LEU A 329 29.96 2.47 16.85
N GLN A 330 30.03 3.52 17.64
CA GLN A 330 28.96 4.52 17.71
C GLN A 330 28.73 5.01 16.27
N ALA A 331 27.52 4.75 15.75
CA ALA A 331 27.09 5.35 14.50
C ALA A 331 27.25 6.86 14.64
N ARG A 332 28.19 7.44 13.94
CA ARG A 332 28.24 8.89 13.80
C ARG A 332 26.92 9.27 13.12
N PRO A 333 26.18 10.23 13.65
CA PRO A 333 25.00 10.73 12.98
C PRO A 333 25.45 11.46 11.71
N HIS A 334 25.65 10.72 10.63
CA HIS A 334 25.60 11.34 9.33
C HIS A 334 24.13 11.55 9.05
N ILE A 335 23.75 12.81 8.99
CA ILE A 335 22.48 13.26 8.45
C ILE A 335 22.44 12.75 7.01
N SER A 336 22.05 11.52 6.83
CA SER A 336 21.59 11.04 5.55
C SER A 336 20.22 11.68 5.39
N TYR A 337 20.14 12.66 4.51
CA TYR A 337 18.87 13.11 3.94
C TYR A 337 18.34 11.98 3.06
N ALA A 338 18.21 10.78 3.61
CA ALA A 338 17.43 9.74 3.01
C ALA A 338 15.98 10.22 3.03
N VAL A 339 15.40 10.17 1.91
CA VAL A 339 14.04 10.56 1.57
C VAL A 339 12.98 9.97 2.52
N PHE A 340 13.33 8.97 3.31
CA PHE A 340 12.51 8.34 4.35
C PHE A 340 12.77 8.83 5.78
N CYS A 341 13.70 9.75 6.00
CA CYS A 341 13.86 10.45 7.27
C CYS A 341 12.95 11.69 7.38
N LEU A 342 11.90 11.73 6.58
CA LEU A 342 10.85 12.74 6.70
C LEU A 342 9.86 12.38 7.79
#